data_07ee9567e061679afc9df9f42ee01b58
#
_entry.id   07ee9567e061679afc9df9f42ee01b58
#
_cell.length_a   1.000
_cell.length_b   1.000
_cell.length_c   1.000
_cell.angle_alpha   90.00
_cell.angle_beta   90.00
_cell.angle_gamma   90.00
#
_symmetry.space_group_name_H-M   'P 1'
#
loop_
_entity.id
_entity.type
_entity.pdbx_description
1 polymer ?
#
loop_
_entity_poly.entity_id
_entity_poly.type
_entity_poly.pdbx_seq_one_letter_code
_entity_poly.pdbx_strand_id
1 'polypeptide(L)' 'MTDYDVWLVHEYFSVYFCFHATDQDEAESLISMRLEEEGLPGWLLTDAQDIKIEEMGVMA' A
#
# COMPACT_ATOMS: atom_id res chain seq x y z
N MET A 1 14.14 -8.97 -3.17
CA MET A 1 12.92 -8.18 -3.01
C MET A 1 12.74 -7.73 -1.58
N THR A 2 12.16 -6.58 -1.40
CA THR A 2 11.95 -5.99 -0.08
C THR A 2 10.46 -6.03 0.26
N ASP A 3 10.15 -6.28 1.51
CA ASP A 3 8.76 -6.24 1.99
C ASP A 3 8.42 -4.81 2.39
N TYR A 4 7.26 -4.34 1.95
CA TYR A 4 6.75 -3.03 2.31
C TYR A 4 5.39 -3.14 2.96
N ASP A 5 5.19 -2.39 4.03
CA ASP A 5 3.89 -2.20 4.65
C ASP A 5 3.32 -0.88 4.17
N VAL A 6 2.07 -0.90 3.74
CA VAL A 6 1.38 0.27 3.21
C VAL A 6 0.09 0.49 3.98
N TRP A 7 -0.10 1.73 4.44
CA TRP A 7 -1.36 2.15 5.08
C TRP A 7 -1.96 3.28 4.25
N LEU A 8 -3.22 3.11 3.86
CA LEU A 8 -4.02 4.18 3.27
C LEU A 8 -4.85 4.76 4.41
N VAL A 9 -4.46 5.94 4.88
CA VAL A 9 -5.05 6.55 6.07
C VAL A 9 -6.24 7.41 5.68
N HIS A 10 -7.40 7.13 6.26
CA HIS A 10 -8.63 7.89 6.10
C HIS A 10 -9.04 8.50 7.43
N GLU A 11 -10.04 9.39 7.40
CA GLU A 11 -10.47 10.10 8.58
C GLU A 11 -10.91 9.18 9.73
N TYR A 12 -11.63 8.10 9.40
CA TYR A 12 -12.20 7.19 10.41
C TYR A 12 -11.64 5.79 10.37
N PHE A 13 -10.77 5.47 9.42
CA PHE A 13 -10.22 4.14 9.28
C PHE A 13 -8.92 4.19 8.47
N SER A 14 -8.23 3.07 8.44
CA SER A 14 -7.08 2.90 7.55
C SER A 14 -7.14 1.52 6.91
N VAL A 15 -6.55 1.42 5.71
CA VAL A 15 -6.47 0.16 4.97
C VAL A 15 -5.01 -0.25 4.92
N TYR A 16 -4.72 -1.48 5.28
CA TYR A 16 -3.37 -2.00 5.35
C TYR A 16 -3.12 -3.02 4.26
N PHE A 17 -1.95 -2.90 3.61
CA PHE A 17 -1.47 -3.89 2.65
C PHE A 17 -0.01 -4.21 2.93
N CYS A 18 0.39 -5.41 2.53
CA CYS A 18 1.79 -5.82 2.55
C CYS A 18 2.16 -6.27 1.13
N PHE A 19 3.27 -5.72 0.62
CA PHE A 19 3.75 -6.03 -0.73
C PHE A 19 5.19 -6.48 -0.71
N HIS A 20 5.54 -7.32 -1.70
CA HIS A 20 6.93 -7.55 -2.07
C HIS A 20 7.21 -6.70 -3.31
N ALA A 21 8.22 -5.86 -3.24
CA ALA A 21 8.58 -4.97 -4.34
C ALA A 21 10.09 -4.75 -4.38
N THR A 22 10.58 -4.29 -5.52
CA THR A 22 12.01 -4.01 -5.69
C THR A 22 12.38 -2.67 -5.05
N ASP A 23 11.45 -1.72 -5.05
CA ASP A 23 11.65 -0.41 -4.44
C ASP A 23 10.29 0.21 -4.06
N GLN A 24 10.35 1.37 -3.43
CA GLN A 24 9.16 2.06 -2.96
C GLN A 24 8.23 2.49 -4.10
N ASP A 25 8.80 2.90 -5.23
CA ASP A 25 8.00 3.32 -6.38
C ASP A 25 7.16 2.15 -6.92
N GLU A 26 7.75 0.96 -6.98
CA GLU A 26 7.01 -0.22 -7.38
C GLU A 26 5.92 -0.56 -6.37
N ALA A 27 6.22 -0.43 -5.07
CA ALA A 27 5.23 -0.67 -4.02
C ALA A 27 4.03 0.26 -4.18
N GLU A 28 4.25 1.54 -4.47
CA GLU A 28 3.16 2.48 -4.72
C GLU A 28 2.31 2.07 -5.92
N SER A 29 2.96 1.61 -6.99
CA SER A 29 2.26 1.17 -8.19
C SER A 29 1.39 -0.06 -7.93
N LEU A 30 1.80 -0.91 -6.99
CA LEU A 30 1.06 -2.12 -6.66
C LEU A 30 -0.20 -1.86 -5.83
N ILE A 31 -0.32 -0.69 -5.22
CA ILE A 31 -1.48 -0.37 -4.38
C ILE A 31 -2.77 -0.43 -5.19
N SER A 32 -2.82 0.24 -6.35
CA SER A 32 -4.03 0.24 -7.18
C SER A 32 -4.36 -1.15 -7.70
N MET A 33 -3.35 -1.93 -8.04
CA MET A 33 -3.55 -3.30 -8.49
C MET A 33 -4.15 -4.17 -7.38
N ARG A 34 -3.65 -4.00 -6.15
CA ARG A 34 -4.16 -4.76 -5.02
C ARG A 34 -5.61 -4.38 -4.70
N LEU A 35 -5.95 -3.11 -4.78
CA LEU A 35 -7.34 -2.67 -4.58
C LEU A 35 -8.25 -3.35 -5.59
N GLU A 36 -7.83 -3.39 -6.84
CA GLU A 36 -8.61 -4.03 -7.90
C GLU A 36 -8.75 -5.53 -7.67
N GLU A 37 -7.67 -6.21 -7.30
CA GLU A 37 -7.68 -7.65 -7.02
C GLU A 37 -8.61 -8.00 -5.86
N GLU A 38 -8.64 -7.17 -4.83
CA GLU A 38 -9.47 -7.38 -3.64
C GLU A 38 -10.92 -6.93 -3.86
N GLY A 39 -11.23 -6.34 -5.01
CA GLY A 39 -12.55 -5.81 -5.27
C GLY A 39 -12.89 -4.56 -4.48
N LEU A 40 -11.87 -3.83 -4.04
CA LEU A 40 -12.05 -2.61 -3.26
C LEU A 40 -12.16 -1.39 -4.18
N PRO A 41 -12.91 -0.36 -3.75
CA PRO A 41 -13.07 0.83 -4.58
C PRO A 41 -11.80 1.65 -4.68
N GLY A 42 -11.57 2.25 -5.86
CA GLY A 42 -10.36 3.05 -6.11
C GLY A 42 -10.26 4.32 -5.26
N TRP A 43 -11.39 4.82 -4.73
CA TRP A 43 -11.36 6.00 -3.88
C TRP A 43 -10.60 5.79 -2.57
N LEU A 44 -10.40 4.54 -2.15
CA LEU A 44 -9.58 4.25 -0.98
C LEU A 44 -8.15 4.76 -1.16
N LEU A 45 -7.66 4.81 -2.40
CA LEU A 45 -6.35 5.37 -2.70
C LEU A 45 -6.43 6.87 -2.99
N THR A 46 -7.34 7.28 -3.87
CA THR A 46 -7.40 8.67 -4.34
C THR A 46 -7.87 9.64 -3.26
N ASP A 47 -8.73 9.20 -2.36
CA ASP A 47 -9.28 10.03 -1.28
C ASP A 47 -8.56 9.83 0.05
N ALA A 48 -7.47 9.05 0.07
CA ALA A 48 -6.70 8.86 1.30
C ALA A 48 -6.11 10.19 1.76
N GLN A 49 -6.21 10.46 3.07
CA GLN A 49 -5.63 11.67 3.66
C GLN A 49 -4.11 11.58 3.69
N ASP A 50 -3.59 10.36 3.84
CA ASP A 50 -2.16 10.12 3.84
C ASP A 50 -1.91 8.69 3.35
N ILE A 51 -0.75 8.50 2.73
CA ILE A 51 -0.30 7.18 2.31
C ILE A 51 1.03 6.93 3.00
N LYS A 52 1.05 5.97 3.91
CA LYS A 52 2.25 5.63 4.67
C LYS A 52 2.84 4.34 4.11
N ILE A 53 4.09 4.39 3.72
CA ILE A 53 4.81 3.23 3.20
C ILE A 53 6.05 3.03 4.04
N GLU A 54 6.16 1.87 4.67
CA GLU A 54 7.33 1.52 5.47
C GLU A 54 8.03 0.31 4.88
N GLU A 55 9.34 0.42 4.75
CA GLU A 55 10.18 -0.69 4.37
C GLU A 55 10.41 -1.58 5.59
N MET A 56 10.02 -2.85 5.47
CA MET A 56 10.19 -3.82 6.55
C MET A 56 11.60 -4.37 6.65
N GLY A 57 12.42 -4.01 5.69
CA GLY A 57 13.77 -4.53 5.60
C GLY A 57 13.81 -5.91 4.97
N VAL A 58 15.02 -6.31 4.59
CA VAL A 58 15.25 -7.63 4.03
C VAL A 58 15.54 -8.58 5.19
N MET A 59 14.72 -9.59 5.32
CA MET A 59 14.98 -10.66 6.26
C MET A 59 16.17 -11.46 5.74
N ALA A 60 17.27 -11.28 6.39
CA ALA A 60 18.47 -12.01 6.02
C ALA A 60 18.33 -13.51 6.32
#